data_d1b34f3ab36ea4e694d929b31854e634
#
_entry.id   d1b34f3ab36ea4e694d929b31854e634
#
_cell.length_a   1.000
_cell.length_b   1.000
_cell.length_c   1.000
_cell.angle_alpha   90.00
_cell.angle_beta   90.00
_cell.angle_gamma   90.00
#
_symmetry.space_group_name_H-M   'P 1'
#
loop_
_entity.id
_entity.type
_entity.pdbx_description
1 polymer ?
#
loop_
_entity_poly.entity_id
_entity_poly.type
_entity_poly.pdbx_seq_one_letter_code
_entity_poly.pdbx_strand_id
1 'polypeptide(L)'
;MKGTQLALPEPPRRGGKRPGAGRKRCEGARPCVAHRRRPEHHFRHPVHVTLRVAKGLPSLRNERLYLAVESAIRATRRPDFRIVEFSVQEDHVHALVEGDDKRSLERGLRSLIARVTRRVKKVLGLSRAKIWSDRYHRRDLTSPRQVRNALVYVLANFKKHLRVMHGAPRIDLRSSAQWFTGWIQNRRLPAEPSPVEPPRTWLARVGWKKHGLIHPGEAPRFPS
;
A
#
# COMPACT_ATOMS: atom_id res chain seq x y z
N MET A 1 52.12 -32.50 -39.83
CA MET A 1 50.94 -31.68 -40.15
C MET A 1 49.94 -31.86 -39.01
N LYS A 2 49.68 -30.81 -38.18
CA LYS A 2 48.67 -30.88 -37.10
C LYS A 2 47.34 -30.50 -37.72
N GLY A 3 46.41 -31.46 -37.78
CA GLY A 3 45.04 -31.19 -38.24
C GLY A 3 44.30 -30.24 -37.34
N THR A 4 43.79 -29.14 -37.87
CA THR A 4 42.94 -28.18 -37.16
C THR A 4 41.55 -28.79 -37.02
N GLN A 5 41.16 -29.16 -35.82
CA GLN A 5 39.83 -29.67 -35.54
C GLN A 5 38.82 -28.49 -35.62
N LEU A 6 37.97 -28.57 -36.63
CA LEU A 6 36.88 -27.61 -36.78
C LEU A 6 35.85 -27.79 -35.66
N ALA A 7 35.65 -26.76 -34.87
CA ALA A 7 34.60 -26.74 -33.84
C ALA A 7 33.21 -26.75 -34.51
N LEU A 8 32.40 -27.74 -34.21
CA LEU A 8 30.99 -27.79 -34.62
C LEU A 8 30.22 -26.64 -33.93
N PRO A 9 29.32 -25.94 -34.66
CA PRO A 9 28.49 -24.90 -34.06
C PRO A 9 27.59 -25.48 -32.97
N GLU A 10 27.62 -24.89 -31.78
CA GLU A 10 26.76 -25.33 -30.68
C GLU A 10 25.27 -25.24 -31.12
N PRO A 11 24.47 -26.30 -30.83
CA PRO A 11 23.05 -26.26 -31.12
C PRO A 11 22.38 -25.13 -30.34
N PRO A 12 21.36 -24.41 -30.91
CA PRO A 12 20.70 -23.31 -30.25
C PRO A 12 20.10 -23.78 -28.92
N ARG A 13 20.48 -23.13 -27.81
CA ARG A 13 19.96 -23.44 -26.46
C ARG A 13 18.44 -23.31 -26.45
N ARG A 14 17.72 -24.40 -26.17
CA ARG A 14 16.28 -24.37 -25.98
C ARG A 14 15.95 -23.47 -24.78
N GLY A 15 15.09 -22.45 -24.96
CA GLY A 15 14.57 -21.63 -23.87
C GLY A 15 15.08 -20.19 -23.78
N GLY A 16 15.76 -19.65 -24.78
CA GLY A 16 16.20 -18.25 -24.81
C GLY A 16 15.03 -17.24 -24.93
N LYS A 17 15.31 -16.00 -24.53
CA LYS A 17 14.37 -14.86 -24.62
C LYS A 17 14.03 -14.59 -26.11
N ARG A 18 12.79 -14.87 -26.51
CA ARG A 18 12.30 -14.64 -27.87
C ARG A 18 11.72 -13.24 -27.98
N PRO A 19 12.15 -12.37 -28.94
CA PRO A 19 11.47 -11.10 -29.23
C PRO A 19 10.00 -11.36 -29.55
N GLY A 20 9.08 -10.64 -28.89
CA GLY A 20 7.63 -10.79 -29.10
C GLY A 20 6.98 -11.99 -28.41
N ALA A 21 7.73 -12.83 -27.67
CA ALA A 21 7.16 -13.92 -26.88
C ALA A 21 6.46 -13.34 -25.64
N GLY A 22 5.27 -13.83 -25.37
CA GLY A 22 4.45 -13.44 -24.23
C GLY A 22 3.05 -12.98 -24.66
N ARG A 23 2.12 -12.96 -23.72
CA ARG A 23 0.77 -12.45 -23.96
C ARG A 23 0.84 -10.96 -24.32
N LYS A 24 0.40 -10.58 -25.50
CA LYS A 24 0.28 -9.18 -25.92
C LYS A 24 -0.65 -8.43 -24.95
N ARG A 25 -0.29 -7.19 -24.59
CA ARG A 25 -1.16 -6.34 -23.77
C ARG A 25 -2.42 -6.00 -24.54
N CYS A 26 -3.57 -6.06 -23.86
CA CYS A 26 -4.79 -5.49 -24.43
C CYS A 26 -4.62 -3.97 -24.55
N GLU A 27 -5.07 -3.40 -25.66
CA GLU A 27 -5.08 -1.97 -25.91
C GLU A 27 -5.83 -1.24 -24.77
N GLY A 28 -5.28 -0.13 -24.24
CA GLY A 28 -5.85 0.58 -23.09
C GLY A 28 -5.65 -0.06 -21.70
N ALA A 29 -4.96 -1.21 -21.60
CA ALA A 29 -4.65 -1.82 -20.31
C ALA A 29 -3.55 -1.02 -19.58
N ARG A 30 -3.81 -0.65 -18.30
CA ARG A 30 -2.78 -0.04 -17.44
C ARG A 30 -1.59 -0.97 -17.29
N PRO A 31 -0.34 -0.43 -17.22
CA PRO A 31 0.83 -1.26 -16.96
C PRO A 31 0.69 -2.00 -15.62
N CYS A 32 0.89 -3.31 -15.64
CA CYS A 32 0.98 -4.09 -14.40
C CYS A 32 2.23 -3.72 -13.61
N VAL A 33 2.21 -3.93 -12.29
CA VAL A 33 3.40 -3.80 -11.47
C VAL A 33 4.47 -4.80 -11.96
N ALA A 34 5.64 -4.29 -12.32
CA ALA A 34 6.71 -5.11 -12.89
C ALA A 34 7.09 -6.29 -11.97
N HIS A 35 7.21 -7.50 -12.54
CA HIS A 35 7.60 -8.72 -11.82
C HIS A 35 9.11 -8.78 -11.50
N ARG A 36 9.73 -7.64 -11.25
CA ARG A 36 11.12 -7.55 -10.79
C ARG A 36 11.22 -7.95 -9.32
N ARG A 37 12.40 -8.44 -8.91
CA ARG A 37 12.72 -8.64 -7.49
C ARG A 37 12.55 -7.30 -6.77
N ARG A 38 11.84 -7.31 -5.65
CA ARG A 38 11.65 -6.09 -4.84
C ARG A 38 12.97 -5.73 -4.17
N PRO A 39 13.25 -4.41 -3.98
CA PRO A 39 14.40 -3.97 -3.21
C PRO A 39 14.43 -4.61 -1.82
N GLU A 40 15.61 -4.74 -1.25
CA GLU A 40 15.76 -5.16 0.14
C GLU A 40 15.02 -4.18 1.05
N HIS A 41 14.37 -4.73 2.08
CA HIS A 41 13.71 -3.92 3.10
C HIS A 41 14.67 -3.67 4.25
N HIS A 42 14.74 -2.42 4.69
CA HIS A 42 15.48 -2.04 5.88
C HIS A 42 14.49 -1.74 7.02
N PHE A 43 14.67 -2.36 8.18
CA PHE A 43 13.77 -2.27 9.35
C PHE A 43 13.52 -0.84 9.85
N ARG A 44 14.44 0.09 9.61
CA ARG A 44 14.29 1.52 9.97
C ARG A 44 13.39 2.31 9.02
N HIS A 45 12.99 1.73 7.90
CA HIS A 45 12.22 2.42 6.87
C HIS A 45 10.76 1.97 6.92
N PRO A 46 9.83 2.85 7.30
CA PRO A 46 8.41 2.58 7.09
C PRO A 46 8.12 2.42 5.60
N VAL A 47 7.06 1.70 5.28
CA VAL A 47 6.71 1.36 3.90
C VAL A 47 5.32 1.86 3.58
N HIS A 48 5.19 2.67 2.54
CA HIS A 48 3.91 3.01 1.96
C HIS A 48 3.47 1.93 0.97
N VAL A 49 2.29 1.37 1.18
CA VAL A 49 1.71 0.30 0.38
C VAL A 49 0.40 0.77 -0.22
N THR A 50 0.17 0.42 -1.50
CA THR A 50 -1.11 0.61 -2.18
C THR A 50 -1.63 -0.73 -2.68
N LEU A 51 -2.86 -1.04 -2.32
CA LEU A 51 -3.60 -2.23 -2.72
C LEU A 51 -4.78 -1.80 -3.57
N ARG A 52 -4.80 -2.14 -4.86
CA ARG A 52 -5.88 -1.76 -5.78
C ARG A 52 -6.78 -2.95 -6.08
N VAL A 53 -8.10 -2.73 -5.99
CA VAL A 53 -9.08 -3.76 -6.35
C VAL A 53 -9.30 -3.86 -7.85
N ALA A 54 -9.82 -5.00 -8.29
CA ALA A 54 -10.19 -5.23 -9.67
C ALA A 54 -11.34 -4.30 -10.10
N LYS A 55 -11.40 -3.96 -11.38
CA LYS A 55 -12.50 -3.18 -11.96
C LYS A 55 -13.84 -3.91 -11.78
N GLY A 56 -14.91 -3.16 -11.65
CA GLY A 56 -16.27 -3.70 -11.52
C GLY A 56 -16.68 -4.10 -10.10
N LEU A 57 -15.78 -3.95 -9.10
CA LEU A 57 -16.18 -4.10 -7.71
C LEU A 57 -16.81 -2.81 -7.17
N PRO A 58 -17.77 -2.90 -6.25
CA PRO A 58 -18.35 -1.74 -5.58
C PRO A 58 -17.27 -0.93 -4.83
N SER A 59 -17.55 0.35 -4.60
CA SER A 59 -16.66 1.23 -3.82
C SER A 59 -16.36 0.62 -2.45
N LEU A 60 -15.06 0.50 -2.13
CA LEU A 60 -14.61 0.05 -0.79
C LEU A 60 -15.03 1.04 0.32
N ARG A 61 -15.43 2.27 -0.03
CA ARG A 61 -15.95 3.27 0.91
C ARG A 61 -17.40 3.02 1.32
N ASN A 62 -18.11 2.08 0.64
CA ASN A 62 -19.39 1.58 1.13
C ASN A 62 -19.21 1.05 2.56
N GLU A 63 -20.14 1.36 3.44
CA GLU A 63 -20.02 1.08 4.87
C GLU A 63 -19.67 -0.38 5.19
N ARG A 64 -20.42 -1.32 4.61
CA ARG A 64 -20.18 -2.75 4.84
C ARG A 64 -18.81 -3.22 4.37
N LEU A 65 -18.34 -2.69 3.23
CA LEU A 65 -17.01 -3.01 2.68
C LEU A 65 -15.90 -2.33 3.48
N TYR A 66 -16.09 -1.08 3.88
CA TYR A 66 -15.16 -0.38 4.77
C TYR A 66 -14.96 -1.13 6.08
N LEU A 67 -16.05 -1.51 6.76
CA LEU A 67 -15.99 -2.28 8.00
C LEU A 67 -15.28 -3.63 7.82
N ALA A 68 -15.46 -4.27 6.67
CA ALA A 68 -14.74 -5.49 6.33
C ALA A 68 -13.23 -5.27 6.18
N VAL A 69 -12.82 -4.17 5.54
CA VAL A 69 -11.41 -3.78 5.41
C VAL A 69 -10.82 -3.40 6.75
N GLU A 70 -11.48 -2.54 7.53
CA GLU A 70 -11.03 -2.10 8.86
C GLU A 70 -10.87 -3.29 9.81
N SER A 71 -11.85 -4.19 9.86
CA SER A 71 -11.78 -5.42 10.65
C SER A 71 -10.61 -6.32 10.22
N ALA A 72 -10.26 -6.36 8.92
CA ALA A 72 -9.08 -7.07 8.45
C ALA A 72 -7.78 -6.42 8.94
N ILE A 73 -7.71 -5.09 8.95
CA ILE A 73 -6.58 -4.31 9.46
C ILE A 73 -6.39 -4.61 10.95
N ARG A 74 -7.44 -4.46 11.76
CA ARG A 74 -7.42 -4.78 13.21
C ARG A 74 -6.91 -6.20 13.49
N ALA A 75 -7.34 -7.16 12.69
CA ALA A 75 -6.96 -8.56 12.85
C ALA A 75 -5.55 -8.89 12.31
N THR A 76 -4.85 -7.95 11.69
CA THR A 76 -3.52 -8.18 11.10
C THR A 76 -2.37 -7.78 12.06
N ARG A 77 -2.66 -7.61 13.33
CA ARG A 77 -1.64 -7.31 14.36
C ARG A 77 -0.68 -8.48 14.52
N ARG A 78 0.62 -8.17 14.55
CA ARG A 78 1.72 -9.14 14.71
C ARG A 78 2.87 -8.50 15.50
N PRO A 79 3.65 -9.26 16.28
CA PRO A 79 4.81 -8.71 16.97
C PRO A 79 5.87 -8.10 16.04
N ASP A 80 6.02 -8.69 14.84
CA ASP A 80 7.05 -8.40 13.84
C ASP A 80 6.55 -7.54 12.65
N PHE A 81 5.25 -7.17 12.65
CA PHE A 81 4.64 -6.35 11.60
C PHE A 81 3.48 -5.53 12.16
N ARG A 82 3.36 -4.28 11.73
CA ARG A 82 2.27 -3.39 12.14
C ARG A 82 1.78 -2.51 11.01
N ILE A 83 0.53 -2.13 11.11
CA ILE A 83 -0.08 -1.10 10.28
C ILE A 83 -0.14 0.15 11.14
N VAL A 84 0.55 1.21 10.70
CA VAL A 84 0.69 2.48 11.42
C VAL A 84 -0.42 3.45 11.06
N GLU A 85 -0.72 3.56 9.77
CA GLU A 85 -1.81 4.39 9.24
C GLU A 85 -2.42 3.73 8.02
N PHE A 86 -3.70 4.02 7.75
CA PHE A 86 -4.36 3.60 6.52
C PHE A 86 -5.43 4.58 6.07
N SER A 87 -5.81 4.49 4.80
CA SER A 87 -7.04 5.05 4.27
C SER A 87 -7.66 4.17 3.19
N VAL A 88 -8.98 4.12 3.19
CA VAL A 88 -9.77 3.35 2.22
C VAL A 88 -10.35 4.31 1.21
N GLN A 89 -9.98 4.14 -0.06
CA GLN A 89 -10.52 4.87 -1.19
C GLN A 89 -11.53 4.01 -1.95
N GLU A 90 -12.12 4.53 -3.00
CA GLU A 90 -13.15 3.81 -3.76
C GLU A 90 -12.66 2.48 -4.31
N ASP A 91 -11.48 2.48 -4.95
CA ASP A 91 -10.91 1.33 -5.64
C ASP A 91 -9.56 0.87 -5.10
N HIS A 92 -9.09 1.44 -3.98
CA HIS A 92 -7.80 1.06 -3.40
C HIS A 92 -7.69 1.38 -1.91
N VAL A 93 -6.74 0.74 -1.26
CA VAL A 93 -6.34 0.98 0.14
C VAL A 93 -4.90 1.46 0.15
N HIS A 94 -4.64 2.56 0.84
CA HIS A 94 -3.30 2.98 1.23
C HIS A 94 -3.02 2.54 2.66
N ALA A 95 -1.81 2.09 2.92
CA ALA A 95 -1.34 1.80 4.27
C ALA A 95 0.12 2.23 4.44
N LEU A 96 0.43 2.79 5.60
CA LEU A 96 1.77 2.95 6.11
C LEU A 96 2.04 1.79 7.06
N VAL A 97 3.05 0.98 6.77
CA VAL A 97 3.35 -0.23 7.52
C VAL A 97 4.82 -0.29 7.93
N GLU A 98 5.11 -1.07 8.96
CA GLU A 98 6.46 -1.39 9.41
C GLU A 98 6.62 -2.91 9.53
N GLY A 99 7.81 -3.41 9.26
CA GLY A 99 8.19 -4.80 9.46
C GLY A 99 9.62 -4.87 9.98
N ASP A 100 9.90 -5.78 10.90
CA ASP A 100 11.21 -5.89 11.53
C ASP A 100 12.28 -6.38 10.55
N ASP A 101 11.87 -7.10 9.51
CA ASP A 101 12.69 -7.53 8.39
C ASP A 101 11.83 -7.72 7.12
N LYS A 102 12.48 -8.10 6.03
CA LYS A 102 11.82 -8.35 4.75
C LYS A 102 10.77 -9.48 4.84
N ARG A 103 11.08 -10.55 5.59
CA ARG A 103 10.18 -11.71 5.74
C ARG A 103 8.95 -11.34 6.55
N SER A 104 9.14 -10.59 7.63
CA SER A 104 8.07 -10.06 8.49
C SER A 104 7.14 -9.15 7.70
N LEU A 105 7.71 -8.21 6.92
CA LEU A 105 6.96 -7.32 6.04
C LEU A 105 6.15 -8.11 5.01
N GLU A 106 6.75 -9.09 4.33
CA GLU A 106 6.06 -9.90 3.32
C GLU A 106 4.96 -10.77 3.93
N ARG A 107 5.20 -11.40 5.09
CA ARG A 107 4.20 -12.19 5.82
C ARG A 107 3.04 -11.32 6.30
N GLY A 108 3.35 -10.15 6.86
CA GLY A 108 2.34 -9.20 7.33
C GLY A 108 1.43 -8.72 6.20
N LEU A 109 2.01 -8.29 5.09
CA LEU A 109 1.26 -7.86 3.90
C LEU A 109 0.45 -9.00 3.29
N ARG A 110 1.00 -10.21 3.20
CA ARG A 110 0.26 -11.39 2.73
C ARG A 110 -0.94 -11.70 3.63
N SER A 111 -0.75 -11.61 4.96
CA SER A 111 -1.82 -11.79 5.94
C SER A 111 -2.93 -10.73 5.76
N LEU A 112 -2.58 -9.46 5.65
CA LEU A 112 -3.52 -8.36 5.41
C LEU A 112 -4.33 -8.60 4.13
N ILE A 113 -3.65 -8.85 3.01
CA ILE A 113 -4.26 -9.08 1.71
C ILE A 113 -5.25 -10.27 1.78
N ALA A 114 -4.84 -11.38 2.38
CA ALA A 114 -5.69 -12.55 2.53
C ALA A 114 -6.92 -12.29 3.40
N ARG A 115 -6.76 -11.53 4.50
CA ARG A 115 -7.87 -11.17 5.40
C ARG A 115 -8.86 -10.24 4.73
N VAL A 116 -8.39 -9.19 4.05
CA VAL A 116 -9.25 -8.28 3.28
C VAL A 116 -9.98 -9.05 2.19
N THR A 117 -9.26 -9.88 1.42
CA THR A 117 -9.88 -10.71 0.37
C THR A 117 -11.03 -11.55 0.90
N ARG A 118 -10.82 -12.29 1.99
CA ARG A 118 -11.87 -13.15 2.57
C ARG A 118 -13.08 -12.37 3.04
N ARG A 119 -12.87 -11.24 3.72
CA ARG A 119 -13.96 -10.41 4.27
C ARG A 119 -14.75 -9.71 3.18
N VAL A 120 -14.06 -9.14 2.19
CA VAL A 120 -14.71 -8.48 1.03
C VAL A 120 -15.53 -9.51 0.24
N LYS A 121 -14.95 -10.69 -0.04
CA LYS A 121 -15.69 -11.78 -0.70
C LYS A 121 -16.94 -12.19 0.08
N LYS A 122 -16.84 -12.32 1.41
CA LYS A 122 -17.98 -12.66 2.26
C LYS A 122 -19.09 -11.60 2.18
N VAL A 123 -18.73 -10.31 2.22
CA VAL A 123 -19.70 -9.20 2.11
C VAL A 123 -20.39 -9.17 0.76
N LEU A 124 -19.66 -9.49 -0.32
CA LEU A 124 -20.16 -9.45 -1.69
C LEU A 124 -20.79 -10.78 -2.15
N GLY A 125 -20.78 -11.82 -1.34
CA GLY A 125 -21.28 -13.16 -1.75
C GLY A 125 -20.42 -13.82 -2.84
N LEU A 126 -19.15 -13.44 -2.99
CA LEU A 126 -18.29 -13.88 -4.09
C LEU A 126 -17.38 -15.04 -3.63
N SER A 127 -17.42 -16.19 -4.33
CA SER A 127 -16.54 -17.34 -4.03
C SER A 127 -15.23 -17.30 -4.82
N ARG A 128 -15.30 -17.15 -6.13
CA ARG A 128 -14.16 -17.30 -7.06
C ARG A 128 -13.64 -16.00 -7.69
N ALA A 129 -14.22 -14.83 -7.37
CA ALA A 129 -13.84 -13.57 -7.97
C ALA A 129 -12.43 -13.13 -7.58
N LYS A 130 -11.73 -12.50 -8.53
CA LYS A 130 -10.47 -11.80 -8.29
C LYS A 130 -10.77 -10.46 -7.61
N ILE A 131 -10.27 -10.26 -6.40
CA ILE A 131 -10.46 -8.98 -5.66
C ILE A 131 -9.42 -7.95 -6.04
N TRP A 132 -8.16 -8.33 -6.23
CA TRP A 132 -7.07 -7.41 -6.51
C TRP A 132 -6.76 -7.32 -7.99
N SER A 133 -6.58 -6.11 -8.50
CA SER A 133 -6.23 -5.88 -9.92
C SER A 133 -4.84 -6.42 -10.24
N ASP A 134 -3.90 -6.23 -9.31
CA ASP A 134 -2.49 -6.60 -9.45
C ASP A 134 -1.84 -6.82 -8.09
N ARG A 135 -0.53 -7.04 -8.08
CA ARG A 135 0.31 -7.04 -6.87
C ARG A 135 0.24 -5.67 -6.19
N TYR A 136 0.43 -5.63 -4.86
CA TYR A 136 0.54 -4.37 -4.15
C TYR A 136 1.74 -3.54 -4.63
N HIS A 137 1.56 -2.24 -4.76
CA HIS A 137 2.66 -1.30 -4.94
C HIS A 137 3.30 -1.03 -3.58
N ARG A 138 4.65 -0.94 -3.54
CA ARG A 138 5.43 -0.67 -2.34
C ARG A 138 6.42 0.44 -2.61
N ARG A 139 6.54 1.37 -1.66
CA ARG A 139 7.58 2.40 -1.61
C ARG A 139 8.14 2.48 -0.20
N ASP A 140 9.43 2.23 -0.03
CA ASP A 140 10.15 2.40 1.23
C ASP A 140 10.42 3.89 1.46
N LEU A 141 10.20 4.36 2.69
CA LEU A 141 10.34 5.78 3.05
C LEU A 141 11.64 5.95 3.84
N THR A 142 12.63 6.54 3.21
CA THR A 142 14.01 6.59 3.71
C THR A 142 14.36 7.90 4.42
N SER A 143 13.46 8.90 4.39
CA SER A 143 13.71 10.20 5.02
C SER A 143 12.51 10.76 5.76
N PRO A 144 12.72 11.66 6.74
CA PRO A 144 11.65 12.35 7.47
C PRO A 144 10.63 13.04 6.56
N ARG A 145 11.10 13.70 5.50
CA ARG A 145 10.25 14.39 4.52
C ARG A 145 9.36 13.39 3.76
N GLN A 146 9.91 12.25 3.35
CA GLN A 146 9.14 11.23 2.66
C GLN A 146 8.05 10.64 3.55
N VAL A 147 8.34 10.40 4.84
CA VAL A 147 7.35 9.91 5.80
C VAL A 147 6.25 10.94 6.01
N ARG A 148 6.60 12.23 6.23
CA ARG A 148 5.58 13.28 6.37
C ARG A 148 4.67 13.39 5.15
N ASN A 149 5.26 13.39 3.95
CA ASN A 149 4.49 13.43 2.71
C ASN A 149 3.58 12.20 2.55
N ALA A 150 4.06 11.02 2.95
CA ALA A 150 3.26 9.80 2.93
C ALA A 150 2.11 9.85 3.95
N LEU A 151 2.33 10.39 5.15
CA LEU A 151 1.28 10.61 6.15
C LEU A 151 0.20 11.56 5.62
N VAL A 152 0.59 12.72 5.06
CA VAL A 152 -0.37 13.64 4.42
C VAL A 152 -1.11 12.93 3.30
N TYR A 153 -0.40 12.17 2.46
CA TYR A 153 -1.01 11.43 1.36
C TYR A 153 -2.02 10.39 1.87
N VAL A 154 -1.66 9.59 2.85
CA VAL A 154 -2.55 8.55 3.40
C VAL A 154 -3.77 9.18 4.08
N LEU A 155 -3.56 10.17 4.98
CA LEU A 155 -4.62 10.71 5.83
C LEU A 155 -5.52 11.74 5.14
N ALA A 156 -5.05 12.41 4.07
CA ALA A 156 -5.77 13.46 3.38
C ALA A 156 -6.12 13.14 1.91
N ASN A 157 -5.85 11.91 1.43
CA ASN A 157 -6.07 11.53 0.02
C ASN A 157 -7.52 11.60 -0.43
N PHE A 158 -8.49 11.43 0.48
CA PHE A 158 -9.92 11.54 0.18
C PHE A 158 -10.30 12.90 -0.42
N LYS A 159 -9.58 13.98 -0.08
CA LYS A 159 -9.82 15.33 -0.62
C LYS A 159 -9.61 15.40 -2.13
N LYS A 160 -8.71 14.57 -2.66
CA LYS A 160 -8.48 14.43 -4.10
C LYS A 160 -9.68 13.85 -4.84
N HIS A 161 -10.32 12.86 -4.23
CA HIS A 161 -11.37 12.07 -4.86
C HIS A 161 -12.76 12.71 -4.68
N LEU A 162 -13.01 13.39 -3.57
CA LEU A 162 -14.30 13.98 -3.26
C LEU A 162 -14.47 15.42 -3.76
N ARG A 163 -13.49 15.99 -4.51
CA ARG A 163 -13.49 17.41 -4.94
C ARG A 163 -13.88 18.37 -3.79
N VAL A 164 -13.44 18.05 -2.58
CA VAL A 164 -13.75 18.84 -1.40
C VAL A 164 -13.07 20.20 -1.56
N MET A 165 -13.86 21.27 -1.52
CA MET A 165 -13.38 22.65 -1.63
C MET A 165 -12.26 22.90 -0.61
N HIS A 166 -11.20 23.57 -1.07
CA HIS A 166 -10.08 23.95 -0.25
C HIS A 166 -10.55 24.76 0.95
N GLY A 167 -10.12 24.38 2.15
CA GLY A 167 -10.34 25.17 3.36
C GLY A 167 -11.17 24.55 4.47
N ALA A 168 -12.01 23.56 4.21
CA ALA A 168 -12.75 22.90 5.28
C ALA A 168 -11.88 21.83 5.96
N PRO A 169 -11.57 21.92 7.25
CA PRO A 169 -10.80 20.91 7.99
C PRO A 169 -11.67 19.66 8.20
N ARG A 170 -11.70 18.79 7.22
CA ARG A 170 -12.39 17.49 7.32
C ARG A 170 -11.38 16.39 7.49
N ILE A 171 -11.67 15.48 8.42
CA ILE A 171 -10.94 14.23 8.64
C ILE A 171 -11.72 13.11 7.96
N ASP A 172 -11.02 12.25 7.26
CA ASP A 172 -11.62 11.09 6.59
C ASP A 172 -12.00 10.01 7.59
N LEU A 173 -13.31 9.79 7.74
CA LEU A 173 -13.85 8.73 8.61
C LEU A 173 -13.59 7.31 8.07
N ARG A 174 -13.15 7.18 6.81
CA ARG A 174 -12.78 5.90 6.19
C ARG A 174 -11.26 5.67 6.23
N SER A 175 -10.61 6.19 7.29
CA SER A 175 -9.16 6.10 7.50
C SER A 175 -8.82 6.09 8.98
N SER A 176 -7.53 5.89 9.30
CA SER A 176 -6.99 6.04 10.66
C SER A 176 -6.84 7.49 11.12
N ALA A 177 -7.19 8.47 10.31
CA ALA A 177 -7.03 9.90 10.60
C ALA A 177 -7.69 10.35 11.90
N GLN A 178 -8.76 9.66 12.34
CA GLN A 178 -9.44 9.92 13.61
C GLN A 178 -8.55 9.64 14.84
N TRP A 179 -7.65 8.67 14.75
CA TRP A 179 -6.73 8.25 15.81
C TRP A 179 -5.33 8.84 15.66
N PHE A 180 -5.08 9.60 14.60
CA PHE A 180 -3.78 10.20 14.34
C PHE A 180 -3.48 11.35 15.30
N THR A 181 -2.38 11.24 16.05
CA THR A 181 -1.97 12.22 17.08
C THR A 181 -1.02 13.30 16.56
N GLY A 182 -0.73 13.31 15.27
CA GLY A 182 0.20 14.26 14.65
C GLY A 182 -0.46 15.47 13.98
N TRP A 183 -1.73 15.75 14.27
CA TRP A 183 -2.40 16.97 13.81
C TRP A 183 -1.88 18.19 14.55
N ILE A 184 -1.77 19.35 13.88
CA ILE A 184 -1.40 20.61 14.52
C ILE A 184 -2.44 21.06 15.56
N GLN A 185 -3.70 20.73 15.34
CA GLN A 185 -4.78 20.95 16.28
C GLN A 185 -4.94 19.73 17.18
N ASN A 186 -4.89 19.94 18.50
CA ASN A 186 -5.18 18.88 19.43
C ASN A 186 -6.65 18.45 19.27
N ARG A 187 -6.87 17.17 19.02
CA ARG A 187 -8.21 16.62 18.77
C ARG A 187 -8.52 15.54 19.81
N ARG A 188 -9.77 15.52 20.24
CA ARG A 188 -10.26 14.40 21.05
C ARG A 188 -10.23 13.13 20.19
N LEU A 189 -9.55 12.12 20.69
CA LEU A 189 -9.51 10.80 20.08
C LEU A 189 -10.85 10.08 20.29
N PRO A 190 -11.25 9.18 19.35
CA PRO A 190 -12.39 8.31 19.57
C PRO A 190 -12.23 7.47 20.86
N ALA A 191 -13.35 7.16 21.50
CA ALA A 191 -13.37 6.26 22.66
C ALA A 191 -13.03 4.80 22.26
N GLU A 192 -13.33 4.45 21.01
CA GLU A 192 -13.05 3.11 20.47
C GLU A 192 -11.55 2.91 20.27
N PRO A 193 -11.06 1.69 20.53
CA PRO A 193 -9.64 1.35 20.33
C PRO A 193 -9.21 1.63 18.89
N SER A 194 -8.01 2.15 18.70
CA SER A 194 -7.41 2.38 17.38
C SER A 194 -7.36 1.10 16.55
N PRO A 195 -7.72 1.16 15.26
CA PRO A 195 -7.55 0.03 14.34
C PRO A 195 -6.09 -0.22 13.96
N VAL A 196 -5.21 0.74 14.22
CA VAL A 196 -3.79 0.72 13.89
C VAL A 196 -2.92 0.68 15.13
N GLU A 197 -1.63 0.41 14.95
CA GLU A 197 -0.65 0.30 16.02
C GLU A 197 0.32 1.50 15.99
N PRO A 198 0.85 1.93 17.16
CA PRO A 198 1.83 3.01 17.20
C PRO A 198 3.09 2.63 16.43
N PRO A 199 3.73 3.60 15.74
CA PRO A 199 4.96 3.37 14.99
C PRO A 199 6.14 3.05 15.92
N ARG A 200 7.06 2.19 15.45
CA ARG A 200 8.32 1.87 16.14
C ARG A 200 9.51 2.56 15.51
N THR A 201 9.53 2.71 14.19
CA THR A 201 10.68 3.35 13.53
C THR A 201 10.79 4.80 13.97
N TRP A 202 12.02 5.28 14.14
CA TRP A 202 12.26 6.69 14.45
C TRP A 202 11.63 7.61 13.40
N LEU A 203 11.73 7.25 12.12
CA LEU A 203 11.18 8.03 11.02
C LEU A 203 9.67 8.27 11.15
N ALA A 204 8.90 7.22 11.48
CA ALA A 204 7.43 7.32 11.59
C ALA A 204 6.97 7.81 12.98
N ARG A 205 7.78 7.66 14.04
CA ARG A 205 7.43 8.08 15.39
C ARG A 205 7.78 9.54 15.66
N VAL A 206 8.97 9.97 15.27
CA VAL A 206 9.56 11.26 15.64
C VAL A 206 10.09 12.04 14.44
N GLY A 207 10.84 11.38 13.56
CA GLY A 207 11.62 12.02 12.52
C GLY A 207 10.84 12.94 11.60
N TRP A 208 9.67 12.53 11.16
CA TRP A 208 8.81 13.31 10.27
C TRP A 208 8.37 14.65 10.88
N LYS A 209 8.24 14.74 12.22
CA LYS A 209 7.83 15.95 12.95
C LYS A 209 8.80 17.10 12.79
N LYS A 210 10.05 16.85 12.37
CA LYS A 210 11.03 17.88 12.00
C LYS A 210 10.54 18.81 10.88
N HIS A 211 9.56 18.35 10.09
CA HIS A 211 8.94 19.14 9.02
C HIS A 211 7.59 19.74 9.42
N GLY A 212 7.30 19.82 10.72
CA GLY A 212 6.06 20.33 11.29
C GLY A 212 4.95 19.29 11.35
N LEU A 213 4.02 19.49 12.29
CA LEU A 213 2.79 18.73 12.40
C LEU A 213 1.91 18.95 11.16
N ILE A 214 0.93 18.07 10.95
CA ILE A 214 0.08 18.11 9.76
C ILE A 214 -1.19 18.92 10.07
N HIS A 215 -1.51 19.88 9.19
CA HIS A 215 -2.77 20.61 9.28
C HIS A 215 -3.90 19.77 8.65
N PRO A 216 -5.08 19.64 9.30
CA PRO A 216 -6.20 18.87 8.71
C PRO A 216 -6.65 19.38 7.34
N GLY A 217 -6.38 20.66 7.03
CA GLY A 217 -6.62 21.26 5.72
C GLY A 217 -5.58 20.95 4.65
N GLU A 218 -4.44 20.34 5.01
CA GLU A 218 -3.38 20.00 4.04
C GLU A 218 -3.91 19.02 2.98
N ALA A 219 -3.49 19.24 1.74
CA ALA A 219 -3.75 18.32 0.63
C ALA A 219 -2.43 17.67 0.17
N PRO A 220 -2.48 16.42 -0.31
CA PRO A 220 -1.31 15.79 -0.88
C PRO A 220 -0.79 16.59 -2.07
N ARG A 221 0.50 16.97 -2.04
CA ARG A 221 1.19 17.51 -3.21
C ARG A 221 1.45 16.38 -4.19
N PHE A 222 1.29 16.65 -5.48
CA PHE A 222 1.75 15.70 -6.51
C PHE A 222 3.26 15.57 -6.39
N PRO A 223 3.84 14.37 -6.44
CA PRO A 223 5.24 14.26 -6.75
C PRO A 223 5.42 14.80 -8.17
N SER A 224 6.15 15.91 -8.29
CA SER A 224 6.72 16.38 -9.54
C SER A 224 7.68 15.33 -10.08
#